data_53c9221c1be4baace3e9930b01cbca80
#
_entry.id   53c9221c1be4baace3e9930b01cbca80
#
_cell.length_a   1.000
_cell.length_b   1.000
_cell.length_c   1.000
_cell.angle_alpha   90.00
_cell.angle_beta   90.00
_cell.angle_gamma   90.00
#
_symmetry.space_group_name_H-M   'P 1'
#
loop_
_entity.id
_entity.type
_entity.pdbx_description
1 polymer ?
#
loop_
_entity_poly.entity_id
_entity_poly.type
_entity_poly.pdbx_seq_one_letter_code
_entity_poly.pdbx_strand_id
1 'polypeptide(L)'
;MRFPFDKYKYYHSGNQVIAVSTFAGKTVKGVAKCDPHDIFSLDTGKRLAALKCNNKITAKRLKRAALRYVEAEKAVVAAQKHAERMKRYYNDAKVEHKEAVDELNNLLMTV
;
A
#
# COMPACT_ATOMS: atom_id res chain seq x y z
N MET A 1 4.58 5.64 23.14
CA MET A 1 4.73 4.27 22.65
C MET A 1 6.20 3.84 22.75
N ARG A 2 6.45 2.74 23.39
CA ARG A 2 7.80 2.26 23.59
C ARG A 2 8.27 1.47 22.37
N PHE A 3 9.45 1.79 21.84
CA PHE A 3 10.01 1.06 20.70
C PHE A 3 10.37 -0.37 21.09
N PRO A 4 9.96 -1.38 20.31
CA PRO A 4 10.15 -2.79 20.67
C PRO A 4 11.57 -3.31 20.32
N PHE A 5 12.57 -2.85 21.05
CA PHE A 5 13.96 -3.28 20.83
C PHE A 5 14.18 -4.78 20.99
N ASP A 6 13.36 -5.45 21.77
CA ASP A 6 13.43 -6.89 22.03
C ASP A 6 12.97 -7.77 20.87
N LYS A 7 12.31 -7.19 19.87
CA LYS A 7 11.85 -7.90 18.67
C LYS A 7 12.94 -8.11 17.62
N TYR A 8 14.12 -7.50 17.83
CA TYR A 8 15.24 -7.62 16.90
C TYR A 8 16.22 -8.67 17.39
N LYS A 9 16.86 -9.34 16.44
CA LYS A 9 18.02 -10.18 16.73
C LYS A 9 19.26 -9.32 16.59
N TYR A 10 20.20 -9.47 17.51
CA TYR A 10 21.42 -8.67 17.54
C TYR A 10 22.64 -9.53 17.37
N TYR A 11 23.57 -9.03 16.57
CA TYR A 11 24.88 -9.64 16.37
C TYR A 11 25.95 -8.60 16.64
N HIS A 12 27.03 -9.01 17.26
CA HIS A 12 28.16 -8.15 17.56
C HIS A 12 29.38 -8.67 16.83
N SER A 13 30.07 -7.81 16.07
CA SER A 13 31.25 -8.16 15.30
C SER A 13 32.23 -6.98 15.32
N GLY A 14 33.35 -7.15 16.04
CA GLY A 14 34.34 -6.09 16.21
C GLY A 14 33.75 -4.84 16.85
N ASN A 15 33.77 -3.72 16.12
CA ASN A 15 33.19 -2.45 16.57
C ASN A 15 31.77 -2.22 16.01
N GLN A 16 31.13 -3.26 15.46
CA GLN A 16 29.80 -3.17 14.86
C GLN A 16 28.76 -3.92 15.66
N VAL A 17 27.57 -3.36 15.75
CA VAL A 17 26.38 -4.05 16.23
C VAL A 17 25.39 -4.11 15.08
N ILE A 18 24.86 -5.28 14.81
CA ILE A 18 23.94 -5.53 13.71
C ILE A 18 22.59 -5.94 14.29
N ALA A 19 21.54 -5.19 13.99
CA ALA A 19 20.17 -5.59 14.32
C ALA A 19 19.52 -6.19 13.07
N VAL A 20 18.82 -7.30 13.24
CA VAL A 20 18.23 -8.06 12.15
C VAL A 20 16.73 -8.23 12.41
N SER A 21 15.94 -7.98 11.39
CA SER A 21 14.51 -8.24 11.39
C SER A 21 14.09 -8.68 9.99
N THR A 22 12.79 -8.80 9.76
CA THR A 22 12.27 -9.21 8.45
C THR A 22 11.20 -8.26 7.98
N PHE A 23 11.07 -8.13 6.66
CA PHE A 23 9.97 -7.45 6.01
C PHE A 23 9.58 -8.23 4.76
N ALA A 24 8.28 -8.61 4.68
CA ALA A 24 7.75 -9.40 3.56
C ALA A 24 8.57 -10.68 3.26
N GLY A 25 9.02 -11.36 4.32
CA GLY A 25 9.79 -12.59 4.23
C GLY A 25 11.28 -12.40 3.91
N LYS A 26 11.75 -11.16 3.75
CA LYS A 26 13.14 -10.85 3.46
C LYS A 26 13.83 -10.26 4.69
N THR A 27 15.09 -10.63 4.89
CA THR A 27 15.91 -10.11 5.99
C THR A 27 16.27 -8.65 5.75
N VAL A 28 16.13 -7.83 6.79
CA VAL A 28 16.53 -6.42 6.81
C VAL A 28 17.51 -6.22 7.95
N LYS A 29 18.62 -5.53 7.70
CA LYS A 29 19.68 -5.29 8.69
C LYS A 29 19.90 -3.80 8.91
N GLY A 30 20.15 -3.45 10.18
CA GLY A 30 20.65 -2.14 10.56
C GLY A 30 22.01 -2.29 11.24
N VAL A 31 22.99 -1.48 10.87
CA VAL A 31 24.36 -1.57 11.38
C VAL A 31 24.74 -0.30 12.11
N ALA A 32 25.18 -0.42 13.35
CA ALA A 32 25.79 0.65 14.12
C ALA A 32 27.29 0.38 14.24
N LYS A 33 28.10 1.35 13.82
CA LYS A 33 29.56 1.28 13.96
C LYS A 33 30.01 2.22 15.06
N CYS A 34 30.91 1.77 15.92
CA CYS A 34 31.52 2.61 16.92
C CYS A 34 32.84 3.16 16.41
N ASP A 35 33.06 4.49 16.59
CA ASP A 35 34.36 5.09 16.32
C ASP A 35 35.37 4.54 17.35
N PRO A 36 36.60 4.15 16.94
CA PRO A 36 37.62 3.65 17.88
C PRO A 36 37.96 4.64 18.99
N HIS A 37 37.72 5.92 18.80
CA HIS A 37 37.99 6.96 19.77
C HIS A 37 36.82 7.23 20.73
N ASP A 38 35.63 6.67 20.46
CA ASP A 38 34.46 6.83 21.30
C ASP A 38 34.36 5.70 22.33
N ILE A 39 33.71 6.01 23.45
CA ILE A 39 33.36 4.98 24.43
C ILE A 39 32.21 4.16 23.85
N PHE A 40 32.50 2.91 23.50
CA PHE A 40 31.49 2.02 22.93
C PHE A 40 30.55 1.50 24.01
N SER A 41 29.28 1.81 23.90
CA SER A 41 28.20 1.20 24.68
C SER A 41 27.45 0.19 23.82
N LEU A 42 27.49 -1.06 24.24
CA LEU A 42 26.77 -2.13 23.54
C LEU A 42 25.26 -1.87 23.50
N ASP A 43 24.70 -1.35 24.59
CA ASP A 43 23.28 -1.01 24.67
C ASP A 43 22.93 0.10 23.68
N THR A 44 23.71 1.18 23.65
CA THR A 44 23.50 2.27 22.68
C THR A 44 23.67 1.78 21.24
N GLY A 45 24.68 0.92 20.99
CA GLY A 45 24.89 0.31 19.68
C GLY A 45 23.70 -0.52 19.21
N LYS A 46 23.13 -1.32 20.10
CA LYS A 46 21.93 -2.13 19.81
C LYS A 46 20.74 -1.23 19.47
N ARG A 47 20.50 -0.20 20.25
CA ARG A 47 19.40 0.74 20.00
C ARG A 47 19.56 1.44 18.66
N LEU A 48 20.75 1.95 18.36
CA LEU A 48 21.03 2.60 17.09
C LEU A 48 20.86 1.63 15.91
N ALA A 49 21.36 0.41 16.02
CA ALA A 49 21.21 -0.60 14.97
C ALA A 49 19.74 -0.94 14.74
N ALA A 50 18.96 -1.12 15.81
CA ALA A 50 17.53 -1.41 15.72
C ALA A 50 16.76 -0.28 15.06
N LEU A 51 17.05 0.97 15.41
CA LEU A 51 16.39 2.13 14.81
C LEU A 51 16.74 2.28 13.33
N LYS A 52 17.98 2.02 12.94
CA LYS A 52 18.38 2.01 11.53
C LYS A 52 17.68 0.89 10.76
N CYS A 53 17.56 -0.29 11.34
CA CYS A 53 16.81 -1.40 10.75
C CYS A 53 15.34 -1.04 10.58
N ASN A 54 14.72 -0.50 11.62
CA ASN A 54 13.33 -0.06 11.56
C ASN A 54 13.10 1.02 10.52
N ASN A 55 14.03 1.96 10.38
CA ASN A 55 13.93 3.00 9.36
C ASN A 55 13.90 2.40 7.94
N LYS A 56 14.71 1.40 7.69
CA LYS A 56 14.69 0.67 6.40
C LYS A 56 13.37 -0.06 6.18
N ILE A 57 12.84 -0.72 7.22
CA ILE A 57 11.57 -1.44 7.14
C ILE A 57 10.41 -0.49 6.88
N THR A 58 10.35 0.61 7.63
CA THR A 58 9.26 1.60 7.47
C THR A 58 9.33 2.30 6.12
N ALA A 59 10.52 2.57 5.59
CA ALA A 59 10.69 3.11 4.24
C ALA A 59 10.15 2.15 3.18
N LYS A 60 10.42 0.86 3.31
CA LYS A 60 9.90 -0.18 2.41
C LYS A 60 8.38 -0.29 2.52
N ARG A 61 7.85 -0.24 3.74
CA ARG A 61 6.41 -0.26 4.00
C ARG A 61 5.70 0.94 3.38
N LEU A 62 6.29 2.12 3.51
CA LEU A 62 5.75 3.34 2.92
C LEU A 62 5.68 3.22 1.40
N LYS A 63 6.76 2.77 0.78
CA LYS A 63 6.81 2.59 -0.68
C LYS A 63 5.72 1.61 -1.16
N ARG A 64 5.57 0.48 -0.45
CA ARG A 64 4.54 -0.52 -0.78
C ARG A 64 3.14 0.04 -0.61
N ALA A 65 2.89 0.77 0.47
CA ALA A 65 1.60 1.39 0.73
C ALA A 65 1.25 2.43 -0.34
N ALA A 66 2.23 3.24 -0.76
CA ALA A 66 2.04 4.23 -1.82
C ALA A 66 1.64 3.59 -3.15
N LEU A 67 2.30 2.49 -3.53
CA LEU A 67 1.96 1.75 -4.75
C LEU A 67 0.53 1.18 -4.69
N ARG A 68 0.16 0.58 -3.56
CA ARG A 68 -1.18 0.03 -3.36
C ARG A 68 -2.26 1.12 -3.41
N TYR A 69 -1.97 2.27 -2.84
CA TYR A 69 -2.88 3.41 -2.85
C TYR A 69 -3.13 3.91 -4.27
N VAL A 70 -2.06 4.08 -5.06
CA VAL A 70 -2.17 4.49 -6.47
C VAL A 70 -2.98 3.48 -7.28
N GLU A 71 -2.73 2.19 -7.09
CA GLU A 71 -3.50 1.14 -7.78
C GLU A 71 -4.98 1.17 -7.39
N ALA A 72 -5.27 1.40 -6.11
CA ALA A 72 -6.65 1.51 -5.63
C ALA A 72 -7.36 2.72 -6.23
N GLU A 73 -6.68 3.87 -6.35
CA GLU A 73 -7.25 5.05 -7.01
C GLU A 73 -7.56 4.79 -8.48
N LYS A 74 -6.66 4.11 -9.19
CA LYS A 74 -6.88 3.73 -10.59
C LYS A 74 -8.10 2.82 -10.74
N ALA A 75 -8.27 1.87 -9.81
CA ALA A 75 -9.42 0.96 -9.82
C ALA A 75 -10.74 1.72 -9.60
N VAL A 76 -10.75 2.73 -8.72
CA VAL A 76 -11.92 3.57 -8.50
C VAL A 76 -12.28 4.34 -9.77
N VAL A 77 -11.31 4.97 -10.42
CA VAL A 77 -11.53 5.71 -11.68
C VAL A 77 -12.08 4.78 -12.75
N ALA A 78 -11.52 3.59 -12.90
CA ALA A 78 -12.00 2.60 -13.88
C ALA A 78 -13.44 2.17 -13.59
N ALA A 79 -13.77 1.95 -12.31
CA ALA A 79 -15.13 1.58 -11.90
C ALA A 79 -16.13 2.72 -12.18
N GLN A 80 -15.74 3.95 -11.93
CA GLN A 80 -16.58 5.14 -12.23
C GLN A 80 -16.87 5.25 -13.72
N LYS A 81 -15.86 5.08 -14.56
CA LYS A 81 -16.04 5.11 -16.02
C LYS A 81 -16.96 4.00 -16.51
N HIS A 82 -16.82 2.80 -15.92
CA HIS A 82 -17.71 1.69 -16.24
C HIS A 82 -19.15 2.00 -15.83
N ALA A 83 -19.35 2.53 -14.64
CA ALA A 83 -20.68 2.91 -14.15
C ALA A 83 -21.32 3.96 -15.06
N GLU A 84 -20.55 4.95 -15.52
CA GLU A 84 -21.06 5.99 -16.45
C GLU A 84 -21.48 5.38 -17.79
N ARG A 85 -20.72 4.43 -18.32
CA ARG A 85 -21.07 3.72 -19.56
C ARG A 85 -22.35 2.92 -19.39
N MET A 86 -22.51 2.23 -18.28
CA MET A 86 -23.72 1.44 -17.99
C MET A 86 -24.93 2.33 -17.79
N LYS A 87 -24.75 3.49 -17.18
CA LYS A 87 -25.82 4.49 -17.01
C LYS A 87 -26.32 5.00 -18.36
N ARG A 88 -25.41 5.31 -19.28
CA ARG A 88 -25.78 5.73 -20.63
C ARG A 88 -26.51 4.63 -21.37
N TYR A 89 -26.00 3.41 -21.31
CA TYR A 89 -26.66 2.24 -21.90
C TYR A 89 -28.09 2.06 -21.36
N TYR A 90 -28.25 2.17 -20.05
CA TYR A 90 -29.56 2.05 -19.39
C TYR A 90 -30.53 3.16 -19.85
N ASN A 91 -30.06 4.41 -19.90
CA ASN A 91 -30.87 5.53 -20.32
C ASN A 91 -31.31 5.39 -21.81
N ASP A 92 -30.41 4.98 -22.68
CA ASP A 92 -30.67 4.74 -24.08
C ASP A 92 -31.71 3.63 -24.25
N ALA A 93 -31.58 2.56 -23.52
CA ALA A 93 -32.52 1.42 -23.56
C ALA A 93 -33.92 1.85 -23.07
N LYS A 94 -33.99 2.72 -22.06
CA LYS A 94 -35.27 3.27 -21.59
C LYS A 94 -35.98 4.08 -22.67
N VAL A 95 -35.24 4.93 -23.37
CA VAL A 95 -35.77 5.74 -24.45
C VAL A 95 -36.24 4.86 -25.59
N GLU A 96 -35.45 3.92 -26.03
CA GLU A 96 -35.81 2.96 -27.08
C GLU A 96 -37.06 2.17 -26.73
N HIS A 97 -37.17 1.71 -25.49
CA HIS A 97 -38.34 0.97 -25.05
C HIS A 97 -39.61 1.83 -25.06
N LYS A 98 -39.49 3.06 -24.58
CA LYS A 98 -40.62 4.00 -24.60
C LYS A 98 -41.10 4.27 -26.03
N GLU A 99 -40.18 4.50 -26.96
CA GLU A 99 -40.48 4.70 -28.36
C GLU A 99 -41.18 3.47 -28.97
N ALA A 100 -40.67 2.27 -28.64
CA ALA A 100 -41.27 1.03 -29.11
C ALA A 100 -42.70 0.82 -28.59
N VAL A 101 -42.94 1.15 -27.32
CA VAL A 101 -44.29 1.10 -26.72
C VAL A 101 -45.22 2.09 -27.40
N ASP A 102 -44.75 3.32 -27.64
CA ASP A 102 -45.55 4.37 -28.29
C ASP A 102 -45.89 3.96 -29.72
N GLU A 103 -44.97 3.43 -30.49
CA GLU A 103 -45.22 2.95 -31.85
C GLU A 103 -46.24 1.80 -31.87
N LEU A 104 -46.11 0.85 -30.94
CA LEU A 104 -47.06 -0.25 -30.82
C LEU A 104 -48.46 0.28 -30.51
N ASN A 105 -48.60 1.19 -29.55
CA ASN A 105 -49.87 1.77 -29.14
C ASN A 105 -50.49 2.56 -30.28
N ASN A 106 -49.69 3.33 -31.02
CA ASN A 106 -50.19 4.10 -32.17
C ASN A 106 -50.73 3.17 -33.25
N LEU A 107 -50.06 2.09 -33.56
CA LEU A 107 -50.56 1.12 -34.53
C LEU A 107 -51.85 0.43 -34.07
N LEU A 108 -51.92 0.06 -32.80
CA LEU A 108 -53.10 -0.56 -32.22
C LEU A 108 -54.33 0.38 -32.28
N MET A 109 -54.11 1.69 -32.14
CA MET A 109 -55.20 2.70 -32.21
C MET A 109 -55.68 2.96 -33.61
N THR A 110 -54.90 2.65 -34.64
CA THR A 110 -55.25 2.85 -36.05
C THR A 110 -55.81 1.63 -36.73
N VAL A 111 -55.84 0.49 -36.08
CA VAL A 111 -56.33 -0.77 -36.62
C VAL A 111 -57.83 -0.97 -36.38
#